data_24912c5669e042d210f9aaa165ae0e5e
#
_entry.id   24912c5669e042d210f9aaa165ae0e5e
#
_cell.length_a   1.000
_cell.length_b   1.000
_cell.length_c   1.000
_cell.angle_alpha   90.00
_cell.angle_beta   90.00
_cell.angle_gamma   90.00
#
_symmetry.space_group_name_H-M   'P 1'
#
loop_
_entity.id
_entity.type
_entity.pdbx_description
1 polymer ?
#
loop_
_entity_poly.entity_id
_entity_poly.type
_entity_poly.pdbx_seq_one_letter_code
_entity_poly.pdbx_strand_id
1 'polypeptide(L)'
;MKTETTSGGMGKLVLRLILSILLVFSLLGTVGCAVGISVLHSPSQLIAQMHKQNAGQKVYDSLQTRFTTDYNTTAVPANVYMDAISVDWLEQCMEQKLTALYGADSDLLDFSALESSITDYFEKYAEENHYVKDDTYNEKLQETIDNGEKIISDATDLLRKDTLQKAGYLSKLEKLRTLTFAGVGVCGVLTVLLLLLLRNLSLIHI
;
A
#
# COMPACT_ATOMS: atom_id res chain seq x y z
N MET A 1 49.08 -4.16 56.58
CA MET A 1 47.68 -4.08 56.24
C MET A 1 47.61 -3.59 54.80
N LYS A 2 47.42 -4.51 53.84
CA LYS A 2 47.26 -4.15 52.44
C LYS A 2 45.76 -3.89 52.19
N THR A 3 45.38 -2.70 51.92
CA THR A 3 44.06 -2.34 51.38
C THR A 3 43.98 -2.79 49.93
N GLU A 4 43.42 -3.97 49.72
CA GLU A 4 43.07 -4.40 48.35
C GLU A 4 41.93 -3.53 47.83
N THR A 5 42.22 -2.85 46.75
CA THR A 5 41.35 -1.92 46.02
C THR A 5 40.18 -2.67 45.42
N THR A 6 38.98 -2.46 45.94
CA THR A 6 37.67 -2.90 45.43
C THR A 6 37.26 -2.23 44.14
N SER A 7 38.21 -1.64 43.41
CA SER A 7 37.98 -0.88 42.13
C SER A 7 37.58 -1.77 40.95
N GLY A 8 37.96 -3.06 40.95
CA GLY A 8 37.69 -3.95 39.83
C GLY A 8 36.22 -4.44 39.71
N GLY A 9 35.51 -4.49 40.84
CA GLY A 9 34.10 -4.96 40.86
C GLY A 9 33.09 -3.96 40.30
N MET A 10 33.27 -2.69 40.66
CA MET A 10 32.35 -1.60 40.24
C MET A 10 32.45 -1.33 38.73
N GLY A 11 33.65 -1.36 38.13
CA GLY A 11 33.83 -1.20 36.70
C GLY A 11 33.17 -2.31 35.88
N LYS A 12 33.25 -3.56 36.32
CA LYS A 12 32.58 -4.70 35.68
C LYS A 12 31.06 -4.60 35.76
N LEU A 13 30.52 -4.13 36.90
CA LEU A 13 29.08 -3.94 37.07
C LEU A 13 28.54 -2.83 36.18
N VAL A 14 29.23 -1.70 36.07
CA VAL A 14 28.89 -0.62 35.16
C VAL A 14 28.96 -1.08 33.69
N LEU A 15 30.01 -1.80 33.31
CA LEU A 15 30.13 -2.34 31.96
C LEU A 15 28.98 -3.30 31.62
N ARG A 16 28.59 -4.19 32.55
CA ARG A 16 27.47 -5.10 32.38
C ARG A 16 26.15 -4.38 32.23
N LEU A 17 25.93 -3.32 32.98
CA LEU A 17 24.75 -2.45 32.87
C LEU A 17 24.67 -1.79 31.47
N ILE A 18 25.79 -1.20 30.99
CA ILE A 18 25.87 -0.58 29.67
C ILE A 18 25.60 -1.61 28.57
N LEU A 19 26.22 -2.79 28.63
CA LEU A 19 26.01 -3.85 27.65
C LEU A 19 24.55 -4.35 27.64
N SER A 20 23.92 -4.42 28.83
CA SER A 20 22.50 -4.82 28.92
C SER A 20 21.56 -3.77 28.28
N ILE A 21 21.84 -2.50 28.49
CA ILE A 21 21.08 -1.40 27.86
C ILE A 21 21.25 -1.46 26.35
N LEU A 22 22.48 -1.60 25.86
CA LEU A 22 22.76 -1.74 24.42
C LEU A 22 22.06 -2.96 23.81
N LEU A 23 22.01 -4.07 24.54
CA LEU A 23 21.29 -5.29 24.12
C LEU A 23 19.79 -5.01 23.93
N VAL A 24 19.16 -4.31 24.88
CA VAL A 24 17.75 -3.93 24.77
C VAL A 24 17.50 -3.07 23.53
N PHE A 25 18.33 -2.04 23.30
CA PHE A 25 18.20 -1.20 22.11
C PHE A 25 18.44 -1.99 20.81
N SER A 26 19.39 -2.89 20.79
CA SER A 26 19.67 -3.74 19.64
C SER A 26 18.50 -4.69 19.32
N LEU A 27 17.89 -5.29 20.35
CA LEU A 27 16.69 -6.11 20.19
C LEU A 27 15.50 -5.30 19.67
N LEU A 28 15.23 -4.14 20.27
CA LEU A 28 14.16 -3.23 19.79
C LEU A 28 14.41 -2.80 18.36
N GLY A 29 15.67 -2.49 18.00
CA GLY A 29 16.06 -2.17 16.63
C GLY A 29 15.80 -3.32 15.65
N THR A 30 16.16 -4.55 16.03
CA THR A 30 15.92 -5.75 15.22
C THR A 30 14.43 -5.98 14.98
N VAL A 31 13.62 -5.91 16.05
CA VAL A 31 12.16 -6.09 15.97
C VAL A 31 11.54 -4.95 15.13
N GLY A 32 11.94 -3.70 15.38
CA GLY A 32 11.45 -2.55 14.62
C GLY A 32 11.75 -2.64 13.11
N CYS A 33 12.98 -3.04 12.75
CA CYS A 33 13.34 -3.27 11.37
C CYS A 33 12.62 -4.48 10.76
N ALA A 34 12.41 -5.56 11.50
CA ALA A 34 11.66 -6.73 11.02
C ALA A 34 10.19 -6.39 10.72
N VAL A 35 9.54 -5.61 11.59
CA VAL A 35 8.20 -5.06 11.34
C VAL A 35 8.23 -4.14 10.11
N GLY A 36 9.25 -3.27 10.02
CA GLY A 36 9.45 -2.41 8.86
C GLY A 36 9.55 -3.19 7.55
N ILE A 37 10.30 -4.30 7.52
CA ILE A 37 10.36 -5.19 6.35
C ILE A 37 8.98 -5.73 6.01
N SER A 38 8.25 -6.24 6.98
CA SER A 38 6.91 -6.81 6.78
C SER A 38 5.93 -5.81 6.13
N VAL A 39 5.98 -4.54 6.55
CA VAL A 39 5.09 -3.49 6.03
C VAL A 39 5.59 -2.92 4.70
N LEU A 40 6.90 -2.71 4.54
CA LEU A 40 7.47 -2.00 3.40
C LEU A 40 7.69 -2.90 2.17
N HIS A 41 7.76 -4.23 2.34
CA HIS A 41 8.06 -5.15 1.24
C HIS A 41 6.87 -5.99 0.79
N SER A 42 5.76 -5.94 1.51
CA SER A 42 4.55 -6.69 1.14
C SER A 42 3.31 -5.79 1.26
N PRO A 43 2.43 -5.77 0.24
CA PRO A 43 1.17 -5.05 0.30
C PRO A 43 0.14 -5.73 1.21
N SER A 44 0.40 -6.95 1.68
CA SER A 44 -0.59 -7.80 2.37
C SER A 44 -1.25 -7.14 3.58
N GLN A 45 -0.51 -6.34 4.35
CA GLN A 45 -1.07 -5.63 5.49
C GLN A 45 -2.01 -4.48 5.07
N LEU A 46 -1.66 -3.77 3.98
CA LEU A 46 -2.51 -2.73 3.42
C LEU A 46 -3.78 -3.32 2.84
N ILE A 47 -3.66 -4.43 2.10
CA ILE A 47 -4.79 -5.19 1.55
C ILE A 47 -5.70 -5.69 2.69
N ALA A 48 -5.15 -6.28 3.74
CA ALA A 48 -5.93 -6.72 4.90
C ALA A 48 -6.68 -5.56 5.59
N GLN A 49 -6.06 -4.37 5.68
CA GLN A 49 -6.73 -3.19 6.22
C GLN A 49 -7.82 -2.66 5.28
N MET A 50 -7.61 -2.71 3.98
CA MET A 50 -8.59 -2.35 2.95
C MET A 50 -9.87 -3.17 3.12
N HIS A 51 -9.74 -4.51 3.19
CA HIS A 51 -10.88 -5.41 3.42
C HIS A 51 -11.54 -5.17 4.78
N LYS A 52 -10.74 -5.06 5.86
CA LYS A 52 -11.26 -4.81 7.21
C LYS A 52 -12.10 -3.54 7.31
N GLN A 53 -11.78 -2.54 6.48
CA GLN A 53 -12.49 -1.27 6.45
C GLN A 53 -13.63 -1.24 5.43
N ASN A 54 -13.93 -2.35 4.75
CA ASN A 54 -14.89 -2.44 3.65
C ASN A 54 -14.65 -1.34 2.60
N ALA A 55 -13.40 -1.16 2.19
CA ALA A 55 -13.03 -0.08 1.27
C ALA A 55 -13.72 -0.22 -0.09
N GLY A 56 -13.91 -1.45 -0.59
CA GLY A 56 -14.65 -1.73 -1.82
C GLY A 56 -16.07 -1.17 -1.79
N GLN A 57 -16.81 -1.45 -0.72
CA GLN A 57 -18.17 -0.93 -0.58
C GLN A 57 -18.21 0.61 -0.52
N LYS A 58 -17.28 1.23 0.21
CA LYS A 58 -17.20 2.70 0.28
C LYS A 58 -16.89 3.33 -1.06
N VAL A 59 -16.00 2.72 -1.84
CA VAL A 59 -15.69 3.19 -3.19
C VAL A 59 -16.90 3.02 -4.10
N TYR A 60 -17.59 1.88 -4.03
CA TYR A 60 -18.82 1.63 -4.77
C TYR A 60 -19.89 2.69 -4.48
N ASP A 61 -20.18 2.97 -3.20
CA ASP A 61 -21.16 3.97 -2.78
C ASP A 61 -20.77 5.40 -3.23
N SER A 62 -19.47 5.70 -3.19
CA SER A 62 -18.93 6.98 -3.68
C SER A 62 -19.08 7.12 -5.20
N LEU A 63 -18.79 6.06 -5.96
CA LEU A 63 -18.98 6.04 -7.42
C LEU A 63 -20.44 6.20 -7.80
N GLN A 64 -21.34 5.48 -7.11
CA GLN A 64 -22.78 5.61 -7.32
C GLN A 64 -23.25 7.04 -7.10
N THR A 65 -22.82 7.67 -6.01
CA THR A 65 -23.14 9.08 -5.74
C THR A 65 -22.60 10.00 -6.82
N ARG A 66 -21.36 9.78 -7.26
CA ARG A 66 -20.71 10.59 -8.28
C ARG A 66 -21.43 10.48 -9.62
N PHE A 67 -21.64 9.26 -10.14
CA PHE A 67 -22.34 9.06 -11.41
C PHE A 67 -23.79 9.57 -11.38
N THR A 68 -24.47 9.50 -10.24
CA THR A 68 -25.80 10.08 -10.06
C THR A 68 -25.76 11.62 -10.16
N THR A 69 -24.74 12.25 -9.60
CA THR A 69 -24.54 13.70 -9.64
C THR A 69 -24.13 14.17 -11.03
N ASP A 70 -23.28 13.40 -11.70
CA ASP A 70 -22.74 13.73 -13.04
C ASP A 70 -23.77 13.52 -14.14
N TYR A 71 -24.93 12.89 -13.88
CA TYR A 71 -26.02 12.70 -14.84
C TYR A 71 -26.44 14.01 -15.55
N ASN A 72 -26.50 15.10 -14.82
CA ASN A 72 -26.87 16.41 -15.39
C ASN A 72 -25.86 16.93 -16.44
N THR A 73 -24.66 16.41 -16.44
CA THR A 73 -23.59 16.81 -17.37
C THR A 73 -23.42 15.81 -18.51
N THR A 74 -23.56 14.52 -18.22
CA THR A 74 -23.30 13.44 -19.18
C THR A 74 -24.56 12.94 -19.87
N ALA A 75 -25.73 13.13 -19.26
CA ALA A 75 -27.01 12.53 -19.64
C ALA A 75 -27.00 10.99 -19.65
N VAL A 76 -25.98 10.35 -19.09
CA VAL A 76 -25.87 8.90 -18.96
C VAL A 76 -26.30 8.50 -17.54
N PRO A 77 -27.30 7.64 -17.40
CA PRO A 77 -27.78 7.20 -16.07
C PRO A 77 -26.69 6.44 -15.30
N ALA A 78 -26.66 6.63 -13.98
CA ALA A 78 -25.66 6.00 -13.10
C ALA A 78 -25.66 4.47 -13.19
N ASN A 79 -26.82 3.83 -13.40
CA ASN A 79 -26.91 2.38 -13.52
C ASN A 79 -26.12 1.82 -14.73
N VAL A 80 -25.95 2.61 -15.81
CA VAL A 80 -25.14 2.19 -16.96
C VAL A 80 -23.70 1.91 -16.55
N TYR A 81 -23.16 2.67 -15.61
CA TYR A 81 -21.82 2.45 -15.06
C TYR A 81 -21.86 1.40 -13.94
N MET A 82 -22.85 1.48 -13.06
CA MET A 82 -22.88 0.70 -11.82
C MET A 82 -23.27 -0.77 -12.03
N ASP A 83 -24.07 -1.09 -13.06
CA ASP A 83 -24.44 -2.47 -13.39
C ASP A 83 -23.25 -3.27 -13.98
N ALA A 84 -22.25 -2.55 -14.51
CA ALA A 84 -21.04 -3.15 -15.08
C ALA A 84 -19.94 -3.43 -14.03
N ILE A 85 -20.06 -2.89 -12.81
CA ILE A 85 -19.04 -2.98 -11.77
C ILE A 85 -19.62 -3.63 -10.50
N SER A 86 -18.80 -4.45 -9.84
CA SER A 86 -19.13 -5.04 -8.55
C SER A 86 -18.16 -4.57 -7.46
N VAL A 87 -18.56 -4.72 -6.19
CA VAL A 87 -17.69 -4.46 -5.05
C VAL A 87 -16.43 -5.30 -5.12
N ASP A 88 -16.57 -6.60 -5.43
CA ASP A 88 -15.45 -7.55 -5.53
C ASP A 88 -14.47 -7.16 -6.66
N TRP A 89 -14.99 -6.71 -7.79
CA TRP A 89 -14.15 -6.22 -8.89
C TRP A 89 -13.39 -4.95 -8.50
N LEU A 90 -14.04 -4.01 -7.80
CA LEU A 90 -13.38 -2.81 -7.27
C LEU A 90 -12.29 -3.16 -6.27
N GLU A 91 -12.52 -4.14 -5.39
CA GLU A 91 -11.50 -4.62 -4.45
C GLU A 91 -10.30 -5.20 -5.19
N GLN A 92 -10.52 -6.01 -6.23
CA GLN A 92 -9.44 -6.53 -7.08
C GLN A 92 -8.65 -5.41 -7.76
N CYS A 93 -9.32 -4.38 -8.30
CA CYS A 93 -8.66 -3.22 -8.88
C CYS A 93 -7.78 -2.48 -7.87
N MET A 94 -8.28 -2.29 -6.65
CA MET A 94 -7.52 -1.66 -5.57
C MET A 94 -6.32 -2.50 -5.12
N GLU A 95 -6.49 -3.83 -5.01
CA GLU A 95 -5.39 -4.76 -4.69
C GLU A 95 -4.30 -4.74 -5.76
N GLN A 96 -4.67 -4.77 -7.04
CA GLN A 96 -3.71 -4.67 -8.13
C GLN A 96 -2.91 -3.38 -8.05
N LYS A 97 -3.57 -2.23 -7.84
CA LYS A 97 -2.90 -0.94 -7.70
C LYS A 97 -1.99 -0.86 -6.48
N LEU A 98 -2.44 -1.40 -5.33
CA LEU A 98 -1.60 -1.50 -4.14
C LEU A 98 -0.37 -2.38 -4.41
N THR A 99 -0.56 -3.52 -5.06
CA THR A 99 0.52 -4.47 -5.38
C THR A 99 1.53 -3.86 -6.36
N ALA A 100 1.06 -3.08 -7.33
CA ALA A 100 1.91 -2.34 -8.27
C ALA A 100 2.83 -1.31 -7.60
N LEU A 101 2.46 -0.76 -6.44
CA LEU A 101 3.34 0.11 -5.65
C LEU A 101 4.54 -0.64 -5.05
N TYR A 102 4.44 -1.97 -4.94
CA TYR A 102 5.48 -2.84 -4.41
C TYR A 102 6.35 -3.49 -5.51
N GLY A 103 6.17 -3.06 -6.77
CA GLY A 103 7.03 -3.47 -7.90
C GLY A 103 6.55 -4.72 -8.61
N ALA A 104 5.35 -5.20 -8.34
CA ALA A 104 4.73 -6.22 -9.18
C ALA A 104 4.22 -5.57 -10.48
N ASP A 105 4.28 -6.31 -11.58
CA ASP A 105 3.60 -5.89 -12.80
C ASP A 105 2.10 -5.80 -12.49
N SER A 106 1.53 -4.63 -12.72
CA SER A 106 0.08 -4.47 -12.64
C SER A 106 -0.47 -4.86 -14.01
N ASP A 107 -1.27 -5.90 -14.05
CA ASP A 107 -2.13 -6.14 -15.19
C ASP A 107 -2.99 -4.90 -15.43
N LEU A 108 -3.24 -4.58 -16.70
CA LEU A 108 -4.17 -3.52 -17.06
C LEU A 108 -5.54 -3.89 -16.47
N LEU A 109 -6.20 -2.92 -15.87
CA LEU A 109 -7.56 -3.12 -15.39
C LEU A 109 -8.45 -3.48 -16.57
N ASP A 110 -9.25 -4.53 -16.42
CA ASP A 110 -10.19 -4.94 -17.46
C ASP A 110 -11.49 -4.13 -17.31
N PHE A 111 -11.69 -3.21 -18.24
CA PHE A 111 -12.89 -2.37 -18.32
C PHE A 111 -13.90 -2.85 -19.36
N SER A 112 -13.70 -4.03 -19.96
CA SER A 112 -14.53 -4.53 -21.05
C SER A 112 -16.03 -4.58 -20.73
N ALA A 113 -16.39 -4.93 -19.49
CA ALA A 113 -17.79 -4.92 -19.04
C ALA A 113 -18.38 -3.49 -18.98
N LEU A 114 -17.59 -2.50 -18.56
CA LEU A 114 -17.98 -1.09 -18.54
C LEU A 114 -18.15 -0.54 -19.95
N GLU A 115 -17.17 -0.80 -20.83
CA GLU A 115 -17.21 -0.39 -22.23
C GLU A 115 -18.45 -0.97 -22.92
N SER A 116 -18.74 -2.25 -22.71
CA SER A 116 -19.92 -2.92 -23.26
C SER A 116 -21.21 -2.28 -22.76
N SER A 117 -21.34 -2.04 -21.45
CA SER A 117 -22.54 -1.44 -20.87
C SER A 117 -22.83 -0.03 -21.41
N ILE A 118 -21.78 0.79 -21.54
CA ILE A 118 -21.90 2.14 -22.10
C ILE A 118 -22.27 2.06 -23.60
N THR A 119 -21.62 1.17 -24.34
CA THR A 119 -21.89 0.97 -25.77
C THR A 119 -23.33 0.53 -26.00
N ASP A 120 -23.83 -0.46 -25.25
CA ASP A 120 -25.20 -0.95 -25.34
C ASP A 120 -26.21 0.16 -25.04
N TYR A 121 -25.93 1.00 -24.04
CA TYR A 121 -26.77 2.14 -23.72
C TYR A 121 -26.83 3.16 -24.89
N PHE A 122 -25.67 3.51 -25.46
CA PHE A 122 -25.59 4.45 -26.58
C PHE A 122 -26.29 3.89 -27.84
N GLU A 123 -26.10 2.60 -28.13
CA GLU A 123 -26.75 1.94 -29.25
C GLU A 123 -28.26 1.97 -29.12
N LYS A 124 -28.77 1.54 -27.95
CA LYS A 124 -30.20 1.57 -27.66
C LYS A 124 -30.78 2.97 -27.75
N TYR A 125 -30.08 3.96 -27.20
CA TYR A 125 -30.51 5.36 -27.24
C TYR A 125 -30.58 5.89 -28.70
N ALA A 126 -29.58 5.55 -29.52
CA ALA A 126 -29.54 5.94 -30.92
C ALA A 126 -30.71 5.28 -31.70
N GLU A 127 -31.02 4.03 -31.47
CA GLU A 127 -32.13 3.32 -32.11
C GLU A 127 -33.48 3.92 -31.72
N GLU A 128 -33.73 4.14 -30.43
CA GLU A 128 -34.99 4.66 -29.90
C GLU A 128 -35.25 6.12 -30.39
N ASN A 129 -34.20 6.91 -30.59
CA ASN A 129 -34.31 8.31 -30.98
C ASN A 129 -33.99 8.58 -32.47
N HIS A 130 -33.75 7.50 -33.23
CA HIS A 130 -33.40 7.58 -34.66
C HIS A 130 -32.16 8.44 -34.95
N TYR A 131 -31.17 8.42 -34.04
CA TYR A 131 -29.89 9.13 -34.24
C TYR A 131 -29.01 8.37 -35.24
N VAL A 132 -28.33 9.16 -36.08
CA VAL A 132 -27.31 8.62 -36.98
C VAL A 132 -26.03 8.36 -36.23
N LYS A 133 -25.48 7.15 -36.37
CA LYS A 133 -24.18 6.80 -35.77
C LYS A 133 -23.05 7.38 -36.63
N ASP A 134 -22.86 8.70 -36.56
CA ASP A 134 -21.82 9.45 -37.25
C ASP A 134 -20.55 9.62 -36.38
N ASP A 135 -19.60 10.42 -36.88
CA ASP A 135 -18.34 10.68 -36.15
C ASP A 135 -18.58 11.34 -34.80
N THR A 136 -19.59 12.21 -34.68
CA THR A 136 -19.95 12.89 -33.42
C THR A 136 -20.49 11.90 -32.41
N TYR A 137 -21.28 10.92 -32.84
CA TYR A 137 -21.78 9.84 -32.00
C TYR A 137 -20.60 9.00 -31.47
N ASN A 138 -19.67 8.60 -32.34
CA ASN A 138 -18.52 7.81 -31.97
C ASN A 138 -17.58 8.56 -31.01
N GLU A 139 -17.37 9.85 -31.24
CA GLU A 139 -16.59 10.72 -30.35
C GLU A 139 -17.21 10.79 -28.96
N LYS A 140 -18.53 10.99 -28.87
CA LYS A 140 -19.24 11.05 -27.59
C LYS A 140 -19.27 9.72 -26.85
N LEU A 141 -19.42 8.62 -27.55
CA LEU A 141 -19.31 7.27 -26.97
C LEU A 141 -17.92 7.07 -26.35
N GLN A 142 -16.85 7.35 -27.14
CA GLN A 142 -15.49 7.17 -26.65
C GLN A 142 -15.17 8.11 -25.48
N GLU A 143 -15.56 9.38 -25.54
CA GLU A 143 -15.40 10.34 -24.44
C GLU A 143 -16.09 9.84 -23.15
N THR A 144 -17.26 9.22 -23.29
CA THR A 144 -18.01 8.68 -22.15
C THR A 144 -17.33 7.47 -21.54
N ILE A 145 -16.81 6.57 -22.36
CA ILE A 145 -16.02 5.41 -21.94
C ILE A 145 -14.77 5.87 -21.19
N ASP A 146 -13.94 6.70 -21.83
CA ASP A 146 -12.68 7.21 -21.26
C ASP A 146 -12.91 7.94 -19.92
N ASN A 147 -13.99 8.71 -19.82
CA ASN A 147 -14.34 9.41 -18.58
C ASN A 147 -14.79 8.43 -17.48
N GLY A 148 -15.59 7.42 -17.81
CA GLY A 148 -16.02 6.37 -16.89
C GLY A 148 -14.83 5.59 -16.33
N GLU A 149 -13.96 5.11 -17.21
CA GLU A 149 -12.72 4.41 -16.83
C GLU A 149 -11.81 5.25 -15.93
N LYS A 150 -11.62 6.52 -16.30
CA LYS A 150 -10.83 7.45 -15.52
C LYS A 150 -11.40 7.67 -14.13
N ILE A 151 -12.71 7.90 -14.01
CA ILE A 151 -13.38 8.09 -12.72
C ILE A 151 -13.18 6.87 -11.82
N ILE A 152 -13.38 5.67 -12.35
CA ILE A 152 -13.22 4.42 -11.61
C ILE A 152 -11.74 4.18 -11.27
N SER A 153 -10.85 4.41 -12.23
CA SER A 153 -9.42 4.30 -12.01
C SER A 153 -8.95 5.25 -10.89
N ASP A 154 -9.38 6.50 -10.91
CA ASP A 154 -9.05 7.47 -9.87
C ASP A 154 -9.61 7.06 -8.49
N ALA A 155 -10.85 6.55 -8.46
CA ALA A 155 -11.50 6.12 -7.22
C ALA A 155 -10.86 4.87 -6.59
N THR A 156 -10.31 3.97 -7.41
CA THR A 156 -9.63 2.75 -6.96
C THR A 156 -8.16 2.98 -6.61
N ASP A 157 -7.57 4.13 -6.94
CA ASP A 157 -6.20 4.48 -6.54
C ASP A 157 -6.16 5.09 -5.13
N LEU A 158 -6.27 4.23 -4.11
CA LEU A 158 -6.34 4.64 -2.69
C LEU A 158 -5.14 5.48 -2.23
N LEU A 159 -3.96 5.25 -2.77
CA LEU A 159 -2.73 5.91 -2.36
C LEU A 159 -2.28 7.02 -3.33
N ARG A 160 -3.02 7.25 -4.40
CA ARG A 160 -2.70 8.24 -5.44
C ARG A 160 -1.24 8.13 -5.89
N LYS A 161 -0.92 6.99 -6.52
CA LYS A 161 0.45 6.64 -6.97
C LYS A 161 1.15 7.81 -7.66
N ASP A 162 0.48 8.51 -8.56
CA ASP A 162 1.05 9.65 -9.29
C ASP A 162 1.45 10.80 -8.36
N THR A 163 0.65 11.07 -7.34
CA THR A 163 0.94 12.11 -6.34
C THR A 163 2.15 11.72 -5.50
N LEU A 164 2.23 10.46 -5.08
CA LEU A 164 3.38 9.93 -4.34
C LEU A 164 4.66 9.95 -5.19
N GLN A 165 4.56 9.66 -6.47
CA GLN A 165 5.69 9.68 -7.40
C GLN A 165 6.18 11.11 -7.63
N LYS A 166 5.29 12.07 -7.92
CA LYS A 166 5.63 13.49 -8.10
C LYS A 166 6.24 14.10 -6.85
N ALA A 167 5.79 13.71 -5.67
CA ALA A 167 6.35 14.14 -4.38
C ALA A 167 7.67 13.45 -4.01
N GLY A 168 8.16 12.51 -4.82
CA GLY A 168 9.40 11.77 -4.58
C GLY A 168 9.32 10.75 -3.42
N TYR A 169 8.12 10.41 -2.97
CA TYR A 169 7.95 9.45 -1.87
C TYR A 169 8.30 8.02 -2.29
N LEU A 170 8.08 7.64 -3.54
CA LEU A 170 8.42 6.29 -4.01
C LEU A 170 9.93 6.02 -3.97
N SER A 171 10.75 7.00 -4.36
CA SER A 171 12.22 6.87 -4.27
C SER A 171 12.72 6.82 -2.83
N LYS A 172 12.05 7.53 -1.92
CA LYS A 172 12.34 7.45 -0.47
C LYS A 172 11.93 6.11 0.13
N LEU A 173 10.80 5.56 -0.33
CA LEU A 173 10.32 4.24 0.08
C LEU A 173 11.32 3.14 -0.30
N GLU A 174 11.88 3.19 -1.51
CA GLU A 174 12.89 2.25 -1.98
C GLU A 174 14.17 2.31 -1.13
N LYS A 175 14.64 3.52 -0.80
CA LYS A 175 15.77 3.71 0.13
C LYS A 175 15.45 3.18 1.53
N LEU A 176 14.24 3.41 2.01
CA LEU A 176 13.79 2.92 3.32
C LEU A 176 13.72 1.39 3.34
N ARG A 177 13.27 0.75 2.28
CA ARG A 177 13.30 -0.71 2.09
C ARG A 177 14.72 -1.26 2.23
N THR A 178 15.67 -0.68 1.52
CA THR A 178 17.08 -1.08 1.60
C THR A 178 17.65 -0.88 3.00
N LEU A 179 17.30 0.23 3.66
CA LEU A 179 17.77 0.55 5.01
C LEU A 179 17.22 -0.43 6.07
N THR A 180 15.96 -0.89 5.94
CA THR A 180 15.39 -1.87 6.87
C THR A 180 16.08 -3.22 6.79
N PHE A 181 16.46 -3.70 5.60
CA PHE A 181 17.26 -4.92 5.45
C PHE A 181 18.65 -4.78 6.08
N ALA A 182 19.34 -3.69 5.80
CA ALA A 182 20.64 -3.42 6.40
C ALA A 182 20.51 -3.31 7.94
N GLY A 183 19.46 -2.67 8.42
CA GLY A 183 19.18 -2.51 9.86
C GLY A 183 18.98 -3.83 10.57
N VAL A 184 18.19 -4.77 10.02
CA VAL A 184 18.04 -6.12 10.61
C VAL A 184 19.38 -6.84 10.67
N GLY A 185 20.18 -6.78 9.61
CA GLY A 185 21.50 -7.40 9.57
C GLY A 185 22.42 -6.85 10.67
N VAL A 186 22.56 -5.53 10.72
CA VAL A 186 23.44 -4.87 11.71
C VAL A 186 22.96 -5.09 13.13
N CYS A 187 21.68 -4.84 13.42
CA CYS A 187 21.13 -5.01 14.77
C CYS A 187 21.14 -6.48 15.19
N GLY A 188 20.89 -7.42 14.29
CA GLY A 188 20.95 -8.85 14.56
C GLY A 188 22.35 -9.33 14.94
N VAL A 189 23.36 -8.95 14.16
CA VAL A 189 24.77 -9.26 14.46
C VAL A 189 25.20 -8.64 15.80
N LEU A 190 24.83 -7.37 16.02
CA LEU A 190 25.12 -6.67 17.28
C LEU A 190 24.47 -7.37 18.48
N THR A 191 23.23 -7.81 18.35
CA THR A 191 22.53 -8.58 19.39
C THR A 191 23.28 -9.85 19.77
N VAL A 192 23.69 -10.63 18.75
CA VAL A 192 24.46 -11.87 18.98
C VAL A 192 25.79 -11.59 19.67
N LEU A 193 26.53 -10.58 19.22
CA LEU A 193 27.82 -10.19 19.83
C LEU A 193 27.65 -9.76 21.30
N LEU A 194 26.61 -8.94 21.58
CA LEU A 194 26.32 -8.48 22.94
C LEU A 194 25.95 -9.64 23.88
N LEU A 195 25.18 -10.61 23.37
CA LEU A 195 24.83 -11.82 24.13
C LEU A 195 26.09 -12.66 24.47
N LEU A 196 26.99 -12.83 23.49
CA LEU A 196 28.24 -13.55 23.70
C LEU A 196 29.15 -12.83 24.71
N LEU A 197 29.26 -11.50 24.63
CA LEU A 197 30.02 -10.70 25.59
C LEU A 197 29.46 -10.80 27.02
N LEU A 198 28.14 -10.67 27.16
CA LEU A 198 27.47 -10.81 28.48
C LEU A 198 27.65 -12.22 29.05
N ARG A 199 27.57 -13.26 28.20
CA ARG A 199 27.83 -14.65 28.62
C ARG A 199 29.26 -14.83 29.12
N ASN A 200 30.26 -14.34 28.38
CA ASN A 200 31.65 -14.41 28.77
C ASN A 200 31.93 -13.67 30.10
N LEU A 201 31.36 -12.48 30.27
CA LEU A 201 31.45 -11.74 31.54
C LEU A 201 30.73 -12.44 32.72
N SER A 202 29.77 -13.31 32.45
CA SER A 202 29.09 -14.14 33.46
C SER A 202 29.91 -15.36 33.87
N LEU A 203 30.62 -15.99 32.90
CA LEU A 203 31.43 -17.17 33.12
C LEU A 203 32.74 -16.91 33.93
N ILE A 204 33.24 -15.65 33.91
CA ILE A 204 34.45 -15.26 34.68
C ILE A 204 34.11 -15.07 36.18
N HIS A 205 32.89 -15.29 36.61
CA HIS A 205 32.44 -15.14 38.00
C HIS A 205 32.11 -16.47 38.71
N ILE A 206 32.38 -17.61 38.09
CA ILE A 206 32.36 -18.94 38.72
C ILE A 206 33.80 -19.41 38.92
#